data_9fc8dac92a76cf891d6d9fde90295820
#
_entry.id   9fc8dac92a76cf891d6d9fde90295820
#
_cell.length_a   1.000
_cell.length_b   1.000
_cell.length_c   1.000
_cell.angle_alpha   90.00
_cell.angle_beta   90.00
_cell.angle_gamma   90.00
#
_symmetry.space_group_name_H-M   'P 1'
#
loop_
_entity.id
_entity.type
_entity.pdbx_description
1 polymer ?
#
loop_
_entity_poly.entity_id
_entity_poly.type
_entity_poly.pdbx_seq_one_letter_code
_entity_poly.pdbx_strand_id
1 'polypeptide(L)'
;MVKKLSEAAAKATLGVAGDNTHNGQIRADEFLPELRGKKAIRKYREMRDNDATIGAVMYSVEQILRDVDFHVTPVDESDAAKAEAEFVKSVLDDMDHTLDDHISEALSYLSYGFGWFEVIYKRRVGPTERSDKKHSKYTDGRLGVKKIAARAPWTINKFDVNQKTGDVLGIEQEVGFMNGKNYIPVNKSIYYRTTSLNGDPSGRSILRNAYTSYEYLNNLQAIEAIAVERELAGIPVARIPAEYLSGDASLAQSGFVNNLQQILRDVKFNEQGYIILPSDTYPDKDGAPSSTRLVDIELMASNGKRNIDINPIVSRYQHDIARSVLSEFLLLGTSGGSYALSKSKTDLFLRALES
;
A
#
# COMPACT_ATOMS: atom_id res chain seq x y z
N MET A 1 38.56 -10.01 -17.60
CA MET A 1 38.69 -10.93 -16.46
C MET A 1 37.35 -11.42 -15.94
N VAL A 2 36.31 -10.59 -15.82
CA VAL A 2 34.96 -10.94 -15.37
C VAL A 2 34.27 -12.02 -16.23
N LYS A 3 34.44 -11.98 -17.57
CA LYS A 3 33.86 -12.98 -18.50
C LYS A 3 34.39 -14.40 -18.28
N LYS A 4 35.69 -14.55 -17.92
CA LYS A 4 36.28 -15.86 -17.65
C LYS A 4 35.86 -16.49 -16.32
N LEU A 5 35.56 -15.67 -15.32
CA LEU A 5 35.04 -16.15 -14.03
C LEU A 5 33.58 -16.65 -14.16
N SER A 6 32.76 -16.02 -15.00
CA SER A 6 31.40 -16.48 -15.26
C SER A 6 31.31 -17.80 -16.03
N GLU A 7 32.26 -18.04 -16.96
CA GLU A 7 32.38 -19.31 -17.70
C GLU A 7 32.90 -20.45 -16.79
N ALA A 8 33.82 -20.15 -15.89
CA ALA A 8 34.30 -21.14 -14.91
C ALA A 8 33.24 -21.54 -13.90
N ALA A 9 32.46 -20.60 -13.40
CA ALA A 9 31.33 -20.88 -12.52
C ALA A 9 30.22 -21.67 -13.24
N ALA A 10 29.94 -21.36 -14.51
CA ALA A 10 28.96 -22.09 -15.31
C ALA A 10 29.39 -23.53 -15.64
N LYS A 11 30.69 -23.84 -15.62
CA LYS A 11 31.22 -25.19 -15.81
C LYS A 11 31.21 -26.03 -14.53
N ALA A 12 31.14 -25.38 -13.36
CA ALA A 12 31.04 -26.03 -12.06
C ALA A 12 29.60 -26.42 -11.69
N THR A 13 28.61 -25.89 -12.41
CA THR A 13 27.19 -26.15 -12.13
C THR A 13 26.66 -27.21 -13.09
N LEU A 14 26.29 -28.37 -12.55
CA LEU A 14 25.64 -29.46 -13.28
C LEU A 14 24.13 -29.26 -13.28
N GLY A 15 23.61 -28.58 -14.30
CA GLY A 15 22.19 -28.32 -14.44
C GLY A 15 21.88 -26.88 -14.82
N VAL A 16 20.65 -26.63 -15.22
CA VAL A 16 20.12 -25.30 -15.56
C VAL A 16 18.97 -25.00 -14.61
N ALA A 17 18.96 -23.82 -13.99
CA ALA A 17 17.79 -23.34 -13.26
C ALA A 17 16.59 -23.32 -14.21
N GLY A 18 15.42 -23.70 -13.73
CA GLY A 18 14.22 -23.81 -14.54
C GLY A 18 13.95 -22.57 -15.40
N ASP A 19 13.15 -22.72 -16.46
CA ASP A 19 12.84 -21.67 -17.43
C ASP A 19 11.91 -20.60 -16.85
N ASN A 20 12.46 -19.75 -15.99
CA ASN A 20 11.75 -18.64 -15.35
C ASN A 20 11.74 -17.36 -16.20
N THR A 21 12.39 -17.39 -17.38
CA THR A 21 12.49 -16.21 -18.24
C THR A 21 11.84 -16.45 -19.61
N HIS A 22 11.11 -15.45 -20.09
CA HIS A 22 10.60 -15.41 -21.44
C HIS A 22 11.02 -14.09 -22.09
N ASN A 23 11.72 -14.16 -23.23
CA ASN A 23 12.27 -12.98 -23.94
C ASN A 23 13.14 -12.06 -23.03
N GLY A 24 13.92 -12.64 -22.12
CA GLY A 24 14.77 -11.88 -21.18
C GLY A 24 14.03 -11.21 -20.04
N GLN A 25 12.75 -11.46 -19.89
CA GLN A 25 11.95 -11.03 -18.75
C GLN A 25 11.55 -12.23 -17.88
N ILE A 26 11.49 -12.02 -16.57
CA ILE A 26 11.03 -13.03 -15.62
C ILE A 26 9.53 -13.26 -15.85
N ARG A 27 9.12 -14.52 -15.93
CA ARG A 27 7.71 -14.87 -15.90
C ARG A 27 7.16 -14.56 -14.52
N ALA A 28 6.30 -13.54 -14.41
CA ALA A 28 5.63 -13.24 -13.17
C ALA A 28 4.63 -14.36 -12.84
N ASP A 29 4.72 -14.93 -11.64
CA ASP A 29 3.76 -15.93 -11.14
C ASP A 29 2.37 -15.34 -10.89
N GLU A 30 2.28 -14.02 -10.85
CA GLU A 30 1.04 -13.32 -10.56
C GLU A 30 0.12 -13.29 -11.79
N PHE A 31 -1.11 -13.81 -11.61
CA PHE A 31 -2.11 -13.82 -12.68
C PHE A 31 -2.91 -12.51 -12.80
N LEU A 32 -2.99 -11.71 -11.71
CA LEU A 32 -3.67 -10.41 -11.73
C LEU A 32 -2.77 -9.33 -12.33
N PRO A 33 -3.17 -8.67 -13.44
CA PRO A 33 -2.35 -7.65 -14.08
C PRO A 33 -2.05 -6.44 -13.20
N GLU A 34 -2.95 -6.11 -12.26
CA GLU A 34 -2.81 -5.01 -11.29
C GLU A 34 -1.70 -5.27 -10.28
N LEU A 35 -1.42 -6.55 -9.99
CA LEU A 35 -0.42 -6.98 -9.02
C LEU A 35 0.90 -7.40 -9.67
N ARG A 36 1.21 -6.89 -10.88
CA ARG A 36 2.47 -7.14 -11.58
C ARG A 36 3.36 -5.91 -11.60
N GLY A 37 4.66 -6.10 -11.32
CA GLY A 37 5.71 -5.09 -11.45
C GLY A 37 5.41 -3.79 -10.69
N LYS A 38 5.63 -2.63 -11.30
CA LYS A 38 5.41 -1.31 -10.67
C LYS A 38 3.95 -1.06 -10.25
N LYS A 39 2.97 -1.71 -10.91
CA LYS A 39 1.55 -1.59 -10.52
C LYS A 39 1.32 -2.25 -9.17
N ALA A 40 1.88 -3.43 -8.94
CA ALA A 40 1.83 -4.14 -7.66
C ALA A 40 2.39 -3.28 -6.54
N ILE A 41 3.59 -2.71 -6.73
CA ILE A 41 4.25 -1.85 -5.75
C ILE A 41 3.36 -0.65 -5.37
N ARG A 42 2.75 -0.01 -6.38
CA ARG A 42 1.82 1.11 -6.15
C ARG A 42 0.59 0.65 -5.36
N LYS A 43 0.01 -0.49 -5.72
CA LYS A 43 -1.18 -1.03 -5.06
C LYS A 43 -0.89 -1.45 -3.62
N TYR A 44 0.21 -2.13 -3.36
CA TYR A 44 0.59 -2.48 -1.98
C TYR A 44 0.90 -1.26 -1.12
N ARG A 45 1.48 -0.22 -1.72
CA ARG A 45 1.66 1.05 -1.02
C ARG A 45 0.33 1.70 -0.66
N GLU A 46 -0.61 1.74 -1.61
CA GLU A 46 -1.97 2.25 -1.39
C GLU A 46 -2.67 1.49 -0.26
N MET A 47 -2.62 0.15 -0.28
CA MET A 47 -3.18 -0.71 0.76
C MET A 47 -2.57 -0.41 2.14
N ARG A 48 -1.24 -0.32 2.23
CA ARG A 48 -0.53 -0.07 3.49
C ARG A 48 -0.82 1.32 4.06
N ASP A 49 -0.86 2.34 3.20
CA ASP A 49 -0.91 3.74 3.62
C ASP A 49 -2.36 4.22 3.87
N ASN A 50 -3.38 3.56 3.29
CA ASN A 50 -4.78 4.01 3.36
C ASN A 50 -5.72 3.08 4.14
N ASP A 51 -5.38 1.79 4.32
CA ASP A 51 -6.23 0.87 5.08
C ASP A 51 -5.79 0.81 6.54
N ALA A 52 -6.72 1.14 7.46
CA ALA A 52 -6.44 1.18 8.89
C ALA A 52 -6.06 -0.18 9.48
N THR A 53 -6.66 -1.27 8.99
CA THR A 53 -6.37 -2.63 9.45
C THR A 53 -4.98 -3.06 9.00
N ILE A 54 -4.67 -2.85 7.72
CA ILE A 54 -3.34 -3.16 7.17
C ILE A 54 -2.26 -2.32 7.84
N GLY A 55 -2.50 -1.01 8.01
CA GLY A 55 -1.57 -0.11 8.70
C GLY A 55 -1.26 -0.55 10.12
N ALA A 56 -2.29 -0.91 10.89
CA ALA A 56 -2.13 -1.41 12.26
C ALA A 56 -1.33 -2.73 12.32
N VAL A 57 -1.61 -3.65 11.40
CA VAL A 57 -0.90 -4.93 11.29
C VAL A 57 0.58 -4.69 10.98
N MET A 58 0.88 -3.89 9.95
CA MET A 58 2.26 -3.61 9.54
C MET A 58 3.04 -2.91 10.64
N TYR A 59 2.42 -1.95 11.34
CA TYR A 59 3.03 -1.29 12.49
C TYR A 59 3.35 -2.27 13.61
N SER A 60 2.43 -3.18 13.93
CA SER A 60 2.64 -4.18 14.99
C SER A 60 3.78 -5.14 14.65
N VAL A 61 3.85 -5.60 13.40
CA VAL A 61 4.96 -6.44 12.91
C VAL A 61 6.28 -5.70 13.02
N GLU A 62 6.32 -4.44 12.60
CA GLU A 62 7.52 -3.62 12.69
C GLU A 62 7.98 -3.45 14.14
N GLN A 63 7.08 -3.16 15.08
CA GLN A 63 7.44 -2.99 16.49
C GLN A 63 8.01 -4.28 17.09
N ILE A 64 7.43 -5.43 16.80
CA ILE A 64 7.92 -6.73 17.31
C ILE A 64 9.31 -7.04 16.75
N LEU A 65 9.54 -6.82 15.47
CA LEU A 65 10.82 -7.12 14.82
C LEU A 65 11.94 -6.12 15.18
N ARG A 66 11.59 -4.90 15.58
CA ARG A 66 12.53 -3.90 16.08
C ARG A 66 13.02 -4.20 17.52
N ASP A 67 12.27 -4.98 18.29
CA ASP A 67 12.62 -5.37 19.65
C ASP A 67 13.68 -6.49 19.70
N VAL A 68 14.17 -6.93 18.54
CA VAL A 68 15.18 -7.98 18.43
C VAL A 68 16.58 -7.40 18.64
N ASP A 69 17.27 -7.88 19.66
CA ASP A 69 18.66 -7.51 19.95
C ASP A 69 19.65 -8.17 18.98
N PHE A 70 20.45 -7.36 18.31
CA PHE A 70 21.49 -7.82 17.40
C PHE A 70 22.85 -7.81 18.08
N HIS A 71 23.49 -8.98 18.16
CA HIS A 71 24.81 -9.14 18.76
C HIS A 71 25.83 -9.61 17.74
N VAL A 72 27.01 -8.99 17.77
CA VAL A 72 28.18 -9.48 17.04
C VAL A 72 28.98 -10.38 17.97
N THR A 73 29.04 -11.66 17.66
CA THR A 73 29.80 -12.66 18.45
C THR A 73 31.01 -13.14 17.65
N PRO A 74 32.18 -13.33 18.31
CA PRO A 74 33.33 -13.92 17.64
C PRO A 74 33.04 -15.38 17.26
N VAL A 75 33.65 -15.86 16.17
CA VAL A 75 33.44 -17.23 15.67
C VAL A 75 34.09 -18.28 16.59
N ASP A 76 35.15 -17.90 17.31
CA ASP A 76 35.86 -18.69 18.29
C ASP A 76 36.50 -17.82 19.38
N GLU A 77 37.14 -18.43 20.36
CA GLU A 77 37.79 -17.75 21.51
C GLU A 77 39.18 -17.14 21.19
N SER A 78 39.64 -17.21 19.94
CA SER A 78 40.94 -16.65 19.54
C SER A 78 40.94 -15.12 19.62
N ASP A 79 42.10 -14.56 19.92
CA ASP A 79 42.29 -13.10 19.99
C ASP A 79 42.00 -12.44 18.59
N ALA A 80 42.30 -13.17 17.51
CA ALA A 80 42.02 -12.70 16.15
C ALA A 80 40.51 -12.60 15.91
N ALA A 81 39.70 -13.62 16.26
CA ALA A 81 38.26 -13.62 16.11
C ALA A 81 37.58 -12.54 16.97
N LYS A 82 38.08 -12.33 18.20
CA LYS A 82 37.61 -11.25 19.09
C LYS A 82 37.88 -9.88 18.48
N ALA A 83 39.09 -9.67 17.95
CA ALA A 83 39.45 -8.40 17.32
C ALA A 83 38.61 -8.12 16.03
N GLU A 84 38.27 -9.16 15.25
CA GLU A 84 37.39 -9.03 14.08
C GLU A 84 35.94 -8.72 14.50
N ALA A 85 35.40 -9.35 15.52
CA ALA A 85 34.09 -9.07 16.05
C ALA A 85 33.97 -7.63 16.57
N GLU A 86 34.97 -7.15 17.32
CA GLU A 86 35.04 -5.76 17.76
C GLU A 86 35.12 -4.78 16.59
N PHE A 87 35.88 -5.14 15.55
CA PHE A 87 35.93 -4.31 14.35
C PHE A 87 34.57 -4.21 13.65
N VAL A 88 33.86 -5.33 13.45
CA VAL A 88 32.52 -5.33 12.85
C VAL A 88 31.54 -4.50 13.70
N LYS A 89 31.57 -4.65 15.02
CA LYS A 89 30.78 -3.83 15.95
C LYS A 89 31.08 -2.34 15.78
N SER A 90 32.38 -1.98 15.68
CA SER A 90 32.79 -0.60 15.46
C SER A 90 32.37 -0.04 14.09
N VAL A 91 32.25 -0.89 13.05
CA VAL A 91 31.76 -0.50 11.72
C VAL A 91 30.28 -0.17 11.76
N LEU A 92 29.48 -0.98 12.48
CA LEU A 92 28.04 -0.73 12.66
C LEU A 92 27.79 0.57 13.45
N ASP A 93 28.59 0.80 14.50
CA ASP A 93 28.50 2.02 15.34
C ASP A 93 28.95 3.30 14.61
N ASP A 94 29.76 3.19 13.56
CA ASP A 94 30.29 4.31 12.76
C ASP A 94 29.41 4.66 11.54
N MET A 95 28.29 3.99 11.33
CA MET A 95 27.36 4.33 10.24
C MET A 95 26.69 5.70 10.47
N ASP A 96 26.26 6.34 9.39
CA ASP A 96 25.53 7.62 9.42
C ASP A 96 24.10 7.48 9.99
N HIS A 97 23.58 6.28 10.08
CA HIS A 97 22.27 5.90 10.65
C HIS A 97 22.45 4.65 11.52
N THR A 98 21.52 4.42 12.42
CA THR A 98 21.58 3.27 13.33
C THR A 98 21.22 1.97 12.61
N LEU A 99 21.58 0.84 13.20
CA LEU A 99 21.13 -0.47 12.70
C LEU A 99 19.60 -0.59 12.81
N ASP A 100 19.01 -0.04 13.88
CA ASP A 100 17.55 -0.04 14.07
C ASP A 100 16.81 0.72 12.97
N ASP A 101 17.38 1.86 12.51
CA ASP A 101 16.84 2.59 11.36
C ASP A 101 16.89 1.73 10.09
N HIS A 102 18.02 1.02 9.89
CA HIS A 102 18.14 0.10 8.75
C HIS A 102 17.12 -1.04 8.83
N ILE A 103 16.90 -1.63 10.00
CA ILE A 103 15.92 -2.69 10.21
C ILE A 103 14.51 -2.19 9.87
N SER A 104 14.13 -1.00 10.37
CA SER A 104 12.84 -0.40 10.07
C SER A 104 12.64 -0.19 8.57
N GLU A 105 13.67 0.32 7.86
CA GLU A 105 13.63 0.45 6.40
C GLU A 105 13.57 -0.92 5.70
N ALA A 106 14.32 -1.92 6.22
CA ALA A 106 14.36 -3.26 5.66
C ALA A 106 13.00 -3.94 5.71
N LEU A 107 12.26 -3.81 6.82
CA LEU A 107 10.94 -4.43 7.00
C LEU A 107 9.91 -4.02 5.93
N SER A 108 10.18 -2.95 5.18
CA SER A 108 9.38 -2.60 4.00
C SER A 108 9.31 -3.72 2.96
N TYR A 109 10.28 -4.67 2.95
CA TYR A 109 10.26 -5.82 2.05
C TYR A 109 9.03 -6.71 2.24
N LEU A 110 8.46 -6.76 3.44
CA LEU A 110 7.22 -7.50 3.71
C LEU A 110 6.05 -6.95 2.90
N SER A 111 5.94 -5.62 2.81
CA SER A 111 4.88 -4.96 2.05
C SER A 111 5.02 -5.16 0.53
N TYR A 112 6.26 -5.17 0.01
CA TYR A 112 6.49 -5.18 -1.44
C TYR A 112 6.93 -6.53 -1.98
N GLY A 113 7.29 -7.47 -1.11
CA GLY A 113 7.89 -8.77 -1.47
C GLY A 113 9.41 -8.74 -1.52
N PHE A 114 10.02 -7.57 -1.69
CA PHE A 114 11.47 -7.40 -1.69
C PHE A 114 11.89 -6.02 -1.16
N GLY A 115 13.13 -5.94 -0.70
CA GLY A 115 13.84 -4.72 -0.34
C GLY A 115 15.26 -4.73 -0.89
N TRP A 116 15.71 -3.64 -1.47
CA TRP A 116 17.04 -3.51 -2.03
C TRP A 116 17.80 -2.36 -1.40
N PHE A 117 19.00 -2.63 -0.89
CA PHE A 117 19.82 -1.68 -0.18
C PHE A 117 21.23 -1.68 -0.75
N GLU A 118 21.74 -0.52 -1.14
CA GLU A 118 23.12 -0.38 -1.58
C GLU A 118 24.02 -0.07 -0.38
N VAL A 119 25.10 -0.83 -0.22
CA VAL A 119 26.11 -0.61 0.82
C VAL A 119 27.09 0.45 0.35
N ILE A 120 27.08 1.60 1.01
CA ILE A 120 27.99 2.70 0.72
C ILE A 120 29.14 2.63 1.69
N TYR A 121 30.36 2.47 1.17
CA TYR A 121 31.56 2.38 1.98
C TYR A 121 32.20 3.74 2.22
N LYS A 122 32.96 3.87 3.33
CA LYS A 122 33.81 5.01 3.65
C LYS A 122 35.17 4.54 4.15
N ARG A 123 36.22 5.40 4.01
CA ARG A 123 37.47 5.18 4.74
C ARG A 123 37.37 5.84 6.11
N ARG A 124 37.85 5.16 7.14
CA ARG A 124 37.83 5.62 8.53
C ARG A 124 39.06 6.49 8.79
N VAL A 125 38.98 7.76 8.39
CA VAL A 125 40.07 8.74 8.46
C VAL A 125 39.79 9.88 9.47
N GLY A 126 38.78 9.70 10.32
CA GLY A 126 38.40 10.68 11.30
C GLY A 126 37.58 11.85 10.72
N PRO A 127 37.29 12.86 11.52
CA PRO A 127 36.67 14.10 11.08
C PRO A 127 37.60 14.83 10.11
N THR A 128 37.09 15.26 8.95
CA THR A 128 37.84 16.07 8.00
C THR A 128 37.33 17.49 8.03
N GLU A 129 38.24 18.48 7.98
CA GLU A 129 37.93 19.92 8.00
C GLU A 129 37.06 20.39 6.82
N ARG A 130 36.96 19.58 5.73
CA ARG A 130 36.22 19.92 4.51
C ARG A 130 34.73 19.54 4.51
N SER A 131 34.28 18.84 5.50
CA SER A 131 32.83 18.52 5.61
C SER A 131 32.39 18.69 7.04
N ASP A 132 31.39 19.51 7.28
CA ASP A 132 30.68 19.64 8.57
C ASP A 132 30.08 18.31 9.05
N LYS A 133 30.21 17.27 8.25
CA LYS A 133 29.79 15.91 8.55
C LYS A 133 30.99 15.12 9.05
N LYS A 134 30.91 14.62 10.27
CA LYS A 134 31.84 13.65 10.83
C LYS A 134 31.99 12.49 9.85
N HIS A 135 33.14 12.39 9.20
CA HIS A 135 33.35 11.35 8.20
C HIS A 135 33.45 9.97 8.87
N SER A 136 34.11 9.88 9.99
CA SER A 136 34.24 8.68 10.82
C SER A 136 34.60 9.04 12.26
N LYS A 137 34.19 8.23 13.22
CA LYS A 137 34.62 8.29 14.63
C LYS A 137 36.06 7.76 14.81
N TYR A 138 36.57 7.00 13.84
CA TYR A 138 37.81 6.25 13.90
C TYR A 138 38.82 6.77 12.89
N THR A 139 40.12 6.55 13.17
CA THR A 139 41.26 7.03 12.36
C THR A 139 42.20 5.89 11.89
N ASP A 140 41.69 4.67 11.87
CA ASP A 140 42.50 3.47 11.55
C ASP A 140 42.74 3.26 10.06
N GLY A 141 42.19 4.11 9.17
CA GLY A 141 42.35 4.04 7.71
C GLY A 141 41.64 2.82 7.06
N ARG A 142 40.96 1.99 7.84
CA ARG A 142 40.26 0.79 7.34
C ARG A 142 38.98 1.19 6.60
N LEU A 143 38.41 0.24 5.84
CA LEU A 143 37.12 0.42 5.20
C LEU A 143 36.00 0.13 6.21
N GLY A 144 35.07 1.06 6.35
CA GLY A 144 33.82 0.89 7.09
C GLY A 144 32.63 1.13 6.19
N VAL A 145 31.44 0.86 6.72
CA VAL A 145 30.17 1.16 6.07
C VAL A 145 29.76 2.59 6.46
N LYS A 146 29.49 3.42 5.45
CA LYS A 146 28.94 4.76 5.67
C LYS A 146 27.46 4.70 5.91
N LYS A 147 26.74 4.01 5.00
CA LYS A 147 25.29 3.90 5.02
C LYS A 147 24.87 2.66 4.24
N ILE A 148 23.82 2.00 4.70
CA ILE A 148 23.06 0.99 3.98
C ILE A 148 21.85 1.75 3.41
N ALA A 149 21.91 2.13 2.13
CA ALA A 149 20.96 3.06 1.53
C ALA A 149 19.80 2.31 0.86
N ALA A 150 18.59 2.48 1.37
CA ALA A 150 17.39 1.93 0.76
C ALA A 150 17.20 2.42 -0.69
N ARG A 151 16.89 1.50 -1.58
CA ARG A 151 16.48 1.79 -2.95
C ARG A 151 14.98 1.58 -3.05
N ALA A 152 14.26 2.69 -3.18
CA ALA A 152 12.80 2.67 -3.17
C ALA A 152 12.25 1.71 -4.25
N PRO A 153 11.41 0.73 -3.89
CA PRO A 153 10.95 -0.31 -4.81
C PRO A 153 10.28 0.22 -6.07
N TRP A 154 9.58 1.37 -5.98
CA TRP A 154 8.92 2.00 -7.13
C TRP A 154 9.87 2.64 -8.14
N THR A 155 11.16 2.81 -7.79
CA THR A 155 12.20 3.33 -8.69
C THR A 155 12.93 2.21 -9.43
N ILE A 156 12.73 0.96 -9.04
CA ILE A 156 13.37 -0.20 -9.66
C ILE A 156 12.60 -0.57 -10.92
N ASN A 157 13.30 -0.56 -12.06
CA ASN A 157 12.70 -0.88 -13.35
C ASN A 157 12.69 -2.39 -13.61
N LYS A 158 13.81 -3.03 -13.27
CA LYS A 158 13.97 -4.45 -13.57
C LYS A 158 15.07 -5.07 -12.71
N PHE A 159 14.92 -6.36 -12.43
CA PHE A 159 15.98 -7.22 -11.92
C PHE A 159 16.81 -7.76 -13.08
N ASP A 160 18.13 -7.71 -12.95
CA ASP A 160 19.05 -8.37 -13.85
C ASP A 160 19.34 -9.78 -13.30
N VAL A 161 18.98 -10.79 -14.07
CA VAL A 161 19.04 -12.20 -13.65
C VAL A 161 19.86 -12.99 -14.67
N ASN A 162 20.74 -13.83 -14.16
CA ASN A 162 21.47 -14.77 -14.98
C ASN A 162 20.52 -15.83 -15.55
N GLN A 163 20.33 -15.83 -16.86
CA GLN A 163 19.39 -16.73 -17.53
C GLN A 163 19.74 -18.23 -17.39
N LYS A 164 21.00 -18.57 -17.07
CA LYS A 164 21.44 -19.95 -16.93
C LYS A 164 21.31 -20.47 -15.50
N THR A 165 21.63 -19.63 -14.51
CA THR A 165 21.65 -20.03 -13.11
C THR A 165 20.45 -19.56 -12.31
N GLY A 166 19.70 -18.57 -12.82
CA GLY A 166 18.60 -17.94 -12.10
C GLY A 166 19.03 -16.94 -11.03
N ASP A 167 20.34 -16.71 -10.86
CA ASP A 167 20.87 -15.82 -9.84
C ASP A 167 20.60 -14.36 -10.18
N VAL A 168 20.26 -13.57 -9.16
CA VAL A 168 20.11 -12.12 -9.29
C VAL A 168 21.50 -11.48 -9.35
N LEU A 169 21.79 -10.76 -10.43
CA LEU A 169 23.07 -10.07 -10.65
C LEU A 169 23.02 -8.63 -10.17
N GLY A 170 21.86 -7.98 -10.19
CA GLY A 170 21.67 -6.61 -9.79
C GLY A 170 20.29 -6.08 -10.18
N ILE A 171 20.14 -4.76 -10.06
CA ILE A 171 18.94 -4.05 -10.46
C ILE A 171 19.24 -2.86 -11.37
N GLU A 172 18.31 -2.53 -12.26
CA GLU A 172 18.24 -1.24 -12.94
C GLU A 172 17.30 -0.31 -12.19
N GLN A 173 17.81 0.81 -11.72
CA GLN A 173 17.05 1.86 -11.05
C GLN A 173 16.84 3.05 -11.98
N GLU A 174 15.65 3.64 -11.99
CA GLU A 174 15.35 4.90 -12.66
C GLU A 174 15.80 6.08 -11.79
N VAL A 175 16.62 6.95 -12.36
CA VAL A 175 17.09 8.17 -11.67
C VAL A 175 16.41 9.37 -12.33
N GLY A 176 15.44 9.97 -11.63
CA GLY A 176 14.55 11.01 -12.19
C GLY A 176 15.24 12.29 -12.68
N PHE A 177 16.46 12.57 -12.23
CA PHE A 177 17.17 13.83 -12.57
C PHE A 177 18.03 13.77 -13.84
N MET A 178 18.31 12.59 -14.39
CA MET A 178 19.27 12.46 -15.48
C MET A 178 18.80 11.65 -16.69
N ASN A 179 17.54 11.28 -16.80
CA ASN A 179 17.06 10.29 -17.81
C ASN A 179 17.99 9.06 -17.90
N GLY A 180 18.74 8.78 -16.83
CA GLY A 180 19.75 7.77 -16.72
C GLY A 180 19.24 6.55 -15.97
N LYS A 181 19.64 5.38 -16.43
CA LYS A 181 19.50 4.13 -15.70
C LYS A 181 20.75 3.95 -14.84
N ASN A 182 20.56 3.76 -13.54
CA ASN A 182 21.62 3.39 -12.63
C ASN A 182 21.58 1.88 -12.43
N TYR A 183 22.69 1.20 -12.68
CA TYR A 183 22.83 -0.23 -12.41
C TYR A 183 23.50 -0.45 -11.07
N ILE A 184 22.83 -1.19 -10.18
CA ILE A 184 23.35 -1.52 -8.85
C ILE A 184 23.56 -3.02 -8.76
N PRO A 185 24.82 -3.48 -8.70
CA PRO A 185 25.13 -4.89 -8.67
C PRO A 185 24.89 -5.50 -7.28
N VAL A 186 24.51 -6.78 -7.24
CA VAL A 186 24.20 -7.50 -6.00
C VAL A 186 25.38 -7.57 -5.02
N ASN A 187 26.63 -7.61 -5.52
CA ASN A 187 27.83 -7.69 -4.68
C ASN A 187 28.12 -6.39 -3.87
N LYS A 188 27.39 -5.31 -4.13
CA LYS A 188 27.42 -4.07 -3.35
C LYS A 188 26.09 -3.80 -2.62
N SER A 189 25.26 -4.81 -2.53
CA SER A 189 23.91 -4.65 -2.05
C SER A 189 23.56 -5.69 -0.99
N ILE A 190 22.60 -5.33 -0.14
CA ILE A 190 21.86 -6.25 0.69
C ILE A 190 20.48 -6.36 0.06
N TYR A 191 20.07 -7.57 -0.22
CA TYR A 191 18.81 -7.86 -0.88
C TYR A 191 17.96 -8.76 0.02
N TYR A 192 16.87 -8.19 0.50
CA TYR A 192 15.85 -8.93 1.27
C TYR A 192 14.73 -9.36 0.33
N ARG A 193 14.24 -10.56 0.52
CA ARG A 193 13.14 -11.11 -0.26
C ARG A 193 12.28 -12.01 0.61
N THR A 194 10.98 -11.89 0.46
CA THR A 194 10.01 -12.84 1.00
C THR A 194 10.08 -14.16 0.23
N THR A 195 9.36 -15.17 0.70
CA THR A 195 9.23 -16.45 0.00
C THR A 195 8.78 -16.20 -1.44
N SER A 196 9.47 -16.81 -2.38
CA SER A 196 9.18 -16.74 -3.80
C SER A 196 8.78 -18.13 -4.29
N LEU A 197 7.69 -18.20 -5.03
CA LEU A 197 7.39 -19.35 -5.87
C LEU A 197 8.25 -19.22 -7.14
N ASN A 198 8.75 -20.30 -7.70
CA ASN A 198 9.47 -20.33 -8.99
C ASN A 198 10.69 -19.38 -9.13
N GLY A 199 11.27 -18.89 -8.03
CA GLY A 199 12.49 -18.06 -8.07
C GLY A 199 12.31 -16.63 -8.55
N ASP A 200 11.10 -16.09 -8.56
CA ASP A 200 10.83 -14.67 -8.88
C ASP A 200 11.59 -13.76 -7.90
N PRO A 201 12.51 -12.90 -8.37
CA PRO A 201 13.26 -12.00 -7.51
C PRO A 201 12.41 -10.92 -6.85
N SER A 202 11.24 -10.62 -7.37
CA SER A 202 10.33 -9.65 -6.73
C SER A 202 9.67 -10.19 -5.46
N GLY A 203 9.82 -11.48 -5.15
CA GLY A 203 9.20 -12.09 -3.98
C GLY A 203 7.68 -11.99 -4.02
N ARG A 204 7.04 -12.25 -2.88
CA ARG A 204 5.59 -12.15 -2.75
C ARG A 204 5.22 -11.30 -1.53
N SER A 205 4.54 -10.19 -1.76
CA SER A 205 4.02 -9.35 -0.67
C SER A 205 3.14 -10.17 0.29
N ILE A 206 3.30 -9.96 1.59
CA ILE A 206 2.38 -10.53 2.59
C ILE A 206 0.95 -9.99 2.42
N LEU A 207 0.80 -8.81 1.81
CA LEU A 207 -0.49 -8.18 1.53
C LEU A 207 -1.21 -8.78 0.31
N ARG A 208 -0.55 -9.68 -0.45
CA ARG A 208 -1.12 -10.26 -1.66
C ARG A 208 -2.47 -10.94 -1.42
N ASN A 209 -2.59 -11.68 -0.33
CA ASN A 209 -3.82 -12.41 -0.02
C ASN A 209 -4.92 -11.48 0.53
N ALA A 210 -4.57 -10.32 1.08
CA ALA A 210 -5.50 -9.30 1.56
C ALA A 210 -6.15 -8.50 0.41
N TYR A 211 -5.56 -8.51 -0.79
CA TYR A 211 -5.93 -7.63 -1.90
C TYR A 211 -7.42 -7.68 -2.24
N THR A 212 -7.98 -8.86 -2.40
CA THR A 212 -9.40 -9.01 -2.79
C THR A 212 -10.35 -8.46 -1.73
N SER A 213 -10.09 -8.74 -0.46
CA SER A 213 -10.90 -8.23 0.65
C SER A 213 -10.77 -6.71 0.79
N TYR A 214 -9.57 -6.16 0.57
CA TYR A 214 -9.32 -4.74 0.53
C TYR A 214 -10.12 -4.03 -0.58
N GLU A 215 -10.10 -4.55 -1.81
CA GLU A 215 -10.86 -3.97 -2.93
C GLU A 215 -12.37 -3.97 -2.66
N TYR A 216 -12.90 -5.06 -2.12
CA TYR A 216 -14.31 -5.13 -1.76
C TYR A 216 -14.67 -4.18 -0.60
N LEU A 217 -13.81 -4.06 0.40
CA LEU A 217 -14.00 -3.14 1.52
C LEU A 217 -14.05 -1.67 1.03
N ASN A 218 -13.09 -1.26 0.21
CA ASN A 218 -13.05 0.08 -0.36
C ASN A 218 -14.29 0.40 -1.21
N ASN A 219 -14.70 -0.53 -2.06
CA ASN A 219 -15.90 -0.36 -2.88
C ASN A 219 -17.16 -0.24 -2.00
N LEU A 220 -17.25 -1.05 -0.94
CA LEU A 220 -18.38 -1.01 -0.02
C LEU A 220 -18.45 0.33 0.73
N GLN A 221 -17.33 0.81 1.25
CA GLN A 221 -17.25 2.10 1.94
C GLN A 221 -17.57 3.28 1.01
N ALA A 222 -17.14 3.23 -0.25
CA ALA A 222 -17.51 4.24 -1.23
C ALA A 222 -19.03 4.24 -1.52
N ILE A 223 -19.64 3.06 -1.64
CA ILE A 223 -21.10 2.92 -1.81
C ILE A 223 -21.84 3.41 -0.57
N GLU A 224 -21.34 3.08 0.61
CA GLU A 224 -21.89 3.54 1.89
C GLU A 224 -21.90 5.06 1.98
N ALA A 225 -20.78 5.71 1.69
CA ALA A 225 -20.65 7.17 1.70
C ALA A 225 -21.67 7.83 0.76
N ILE A 226 -21.82 7.29 -0.47
CA ILE A 226 -22.82 7.77 -1.45
C ILE A 226 -24.25 7.53 -0.93
N ALA A 227 -24.50 6.38 -0.33
CA ALA A 227 -25.83 6.04 0.19
C ALA A 227 -26.23 6.96 1.35
N VAL A 228 -25.30 7.21 2.28
CA VAL A 228 -25.50 8.15 3.41
C VAL A 228 -25.74 9.56 2.90
N GLU A 229 -24.95 10.03 1.95
CA GLU A 229 -25.15 11.35 1.32
C GLU A 229 -26.55 11.46 0.71
N ARG A 230 -26.98 10.44 -0.05
CA ARG A 230 -28.31 10.43 -0.68
C ARG A 230 -29.45 10.34 0.32
N GLU A 231 -29.27 9.62 1.41
CA GLU A 231 -30.29 9.46 2.44
C GLU A 231 -30.43 10.74 3.27
N LEU A 232 -29.32 11.39 3.62
CA LEU A 232 -29.31 12.66 4.34
C LEU A 232 -29.83 13.83 3.51
N ALA A 233 -29.41 13.93 2.25
CA ALA A 233 -29.84 15.02 1.36
C ALA A 233 -31.25 14.80 0.79
N GLY A 234 -31.73 13.55 0.75
CA GLY A 234 -32.95 13.17 0.04
C GLY A 234 -32.79 13.29 -1.49
N ILE A 235 -33.81 12.81 -2.21
CA ILE A 235 -33.91 13.04 -3.64
C ILE A 235 -34.92 14.18 -3.85
N PRO A 236 -34.49 15.34 -4.36
CA PRO A 236 -35.43 16.42 -4.63
C PRO A 236 -36.35 16.02 -5.79
N VAL A 237 -37.65 16.04 -5.52
CA VAL A 237 -38.71 15.72 -6.48
C VAL A 237 -39.56 16.96 -6.68
N ALA A 238 -39.65 17.42 -7.91
CA ALA A 238 -40.60 18.47 -8.27
C ALA A 238 -41.83 17.86 -8.94
N ARG A 239 -43.02 18.25 -8.49
CA ARG A 239 -44.28 17.94 -9.15
C ARG A 239 -44.75 19.20 -9.87
N ILE A 240 -44.95 19.09 -11.18
CA ILE A 240 -45.37 20.19 -12.04
C ILE A 240 -46.48 19.70 -12.99
N PRO A 241 -47.30 20.62 -13.52
CA PRO A 241 -48.32 20.27 -14.51
C PRO A 241 -47.75 19.53 -15.72
N ALA A 242 -48.47 18.51 -16.19
CA ALA A 242 -48.02 17.70 -17.35
C ALA A 242 -47.84 18.53 -18.63
N GLU A 243 -48.56 19.60 -18.75
CA GLU A 243 -48.45 20.54 -19.89
C GLU A 243 -47.06 21.18 -20.04
N TYR A 244 -46.33 21.37 -18.90
CA TYR A 244 -44.99 21.97 -18.90
C TYR A 244 -43.91 20.95 -19.36
N LEU A 245 -44.26 19.65 -19.36
CA LEU A 245 -43.40 18.57 -19.82
C LEU A 245 -43.72 18.10 -21.25
N SER A 246 -44.78 18.67 -21.85
CA SER A 246 -45.19 18.32 -23.24
C SER A 246 -44.25 18.96 -24.27
N GLY A 247 -44.18 18.35 -25.47
CA GLY A 247 -43.41 18.90 -26.57
C GLY A 247 -43.98 20.23 -27.12
N ASP A 248 -45.24 20.56 -26.77
CA ASP A 248 -45.94 21.80 -27.18
C ASP A 248 -45.85 22.89 -26.10
N ALA A 249 -45.03 22.70 -25.05
CA ALA A 249 -44.84 23.67 -24.00
C ALA A 249 -44.31 25.02 -24.56
N SER A 250 -44.88 26.12 -24.08
CA SER A 250 -44.42 27.47 -24.46
C SER A 250 -42.97 27.71 -24.02
N LEU A 251 -42.30 28.67 -24.63
CA LEU A 251 -40.93 29.07 -24.25
C LEU A 251 -40.82 29.47 -22.78
N ALA A 252 -41.86 30.10 -22.22
CA ALA A 252 -41.92 30.47 -20.82
C ALA A 252 -42.00 29.21 -19.88
N GLN A 253 -42.83 28.24 -20.26
CA GLN A 253 -42.98 26.98 -19.51
C GLN A 253 -41.70 26.14 -19.56
N SER A 254 -41.07 26.05 -20.75
CA SER A 254 -39.79 25.36 -20.90
C SER A 254 -38.66 26.05 -20.12
N GLY A 255 -38.63 27.37 -20.10
CA GLY A 255 -37.72 28.19 -19.30
C GLY A 255 -37.90 27.94 -17.79
N PHE A 256 -39.14 27.87 -17.33
CA PHE A 256 -39.44 27.52 -15.94
C PHE A 256 -38.96 26.14 -15.56
N VAL A 257 -39.18 25.12 -16.40
CA VAL A 257 -38.71 23.75 -16.16
C VAL A 257 -37.18 23.72 -16.07
N ASN A 258 -36.47 24.41 -16.95
CA ASN A 258 -35.00 24.48 -16.92
C ASN A 258 -34.48 25.14 -15.65
N ASN A 259 -35.09 26.25 -15.23
CA ASN A 259 -34.75 26.92 -13.96
C ASN A 259 -35.02 26.00 -12.77
N LEU A 260 -36.12 25.26 -12.78
CA LEU A 260 -36.47 24.33 -11.73
C LEU A 260 -35.47 23.18 -11.65
N GLN A 261 -35.03 22.65 -12.78
CA GLN A 261 -33.98 21.61 -12.83
C GLN A 261 -32.65 22.13 -12.27
N GLN A 262 -32.32 23.40 -12.52
CA GLN A 262 -31.12 24.00 -11.97
C GLN A 262 -31.24 24.16 -10.45
N ILE A 263 -32.36 24.68 -9.95
CA ILE A 263 -32.65 24.78 -8.53
C ILE A 263 -32.53 23.43 -7.83
N LEU A 264 -33.09 22.36 -8.40
CA LEU A 264 -33.03 21.01 -7.83
C LEU A 264 -31.61 20.47 -7.78
N ARG A 265 -30.75 20.86 -8.73
CA ARG A 265 -29.30 20.51 -8.69
C ARG A 265 -28.57 21.28 -7.59
N ASP A 266 -28.81 22.59 -7.50
CA ASP A 266 -28.11 23.50 -6.59
C ASP A 266 -28.49 23.19 -5.14
N VAL A 267 -29.75 22.81 -4.87
CA VAL A 267 -30.20 22.31 -3.56
C VAL A 267 -29.47 21.04 -3.15
N LYS A 268 -29.24 20.13 -4.11
CA LYS A 268 -28.50 18.89 -3.85
C LYS A 268 -27.04 19.14 -3.47
N PHE A 269 -26.43 20.17 -4.04
CA PHE A 269 -25.04 20.55 -3.77
C PHE A 269 -24.88 21.57 -2.64
N ASN A 270 -25.99 21.90 -1.91
CA ASN A 270 -25.98 22.86 -0.82
C ASN A 270 -25.58 24.31 -1.23
N GLU A 271 -25.71 24.64 -2.51
CA GLU A 271 -25.37 25.96 -3.05
C GLU A 271 -26.51 26.98 -2.92
N GLN A 272 -27.73 26.50 -2.67
CA GLN A 272 -28.92 27.33 -2.57
C GLN A 272 -29.62 27.24 -1.22
N GLY A 273 -29.65 28.33 -0.47
CA GLY A 273 -30.22 28.38 0.87
C GLY A 273 -31.74 28.60 0.94
N TYR A 274 -32.39 28.95 -0.17
CA TYR A 274 -33.84 29.17 -0.26
C TYR A 274 -34.39 28.94 -1.65
N ILE A 275 -35.68 28.63 -1.75
CA ILE A 275 -36.40 28.42 -3.01
C ILE A 275 -37.69 29.25 -2.96
N ILE A 276 -37.98 29.93 -4.04
CA ILE A 276 -39.24 30.65 -4.22
C ILE A 276 -40.06 29.91 -5.27
N LEU A 277 -41.30 29.51 -4.90
CA LEU A 277 -42.22 28.83 -5.79
C LEU A 277 -43.52 29.64 -5.92
N PRO A 278 -44.21 29.54 -7.08
CA PRO A 278 -45.54 30.09 -7.24
C PRO A 278 -46.51 29.48 -6.22
N SER A 279 -47.40 30.27 -5.69
CA SER A 279 -48.46 29.84 -4.75
C SER A 279 -49.76 29.37 -5.39
N ASP A 280 -49.77 29.32 -6.73
CA ASP A 280 -50.95 28.95 -7.52
C ASP A 280 -51.38 27.50 -7.24
N THR A 281 -52.70 27.31 -7.22
CA THR A 281 -53.33 26.01 -6.92
C THR A 281 -54.18 25.55 -8.11
N TYR A 282 -54.41 24.24 -8.21
CA TYR A 282 -55.37 23.68 -9.16
C TYR A 282 -56.78 24.17 -8.80
N PRO A 283 -57.62 24.56 -9.78
CA PRO A 283 -59.02 24.89 -9.53
C PRO A 283 -59.79 23.62 -9.11
N ASP A 284 -60.74 23.79 -8.18
CA ASP A 284 -61.72 22.75 -7.81
C ASP A 284 -62.85 22.67 -8.85
N LYS A 285 -63.76 21.74 -8.75
CA LYS A 285 -64.88 21.49 -9.68
C LYS A 285 -65.75 22.72 -9.92
N ASP A 286 -65.76 23.64 -8.96
CA ASP A 286 -66.53 24.88 -9.00
C ASP A 286 -65.68 26.10 -9.41
N GLY A 287 -64.45 25.87 -9.84
CA GLY A 287 -63.52 26.95 -10.26
C GLY A 287 -62.84 27.70 -9.10
N ALA A 288 -63.07 27.28 -7.87
CA ALA A 288 -62.44 27.86 -6.68
C ALA A 288 -61.00 27.31 -6.51
N PRO A 289 -60.05 28.04 -5.85
CA PRO A 289 -58.72 27.54 -5.57
C PRO A 289 -58.78 26.31 -4.68
N SER A 290 -58.21 25.17 -5.10
CA SER A 290 -58.10 23.95 -4.28
C SER A 290 -56.90 24.02 -3.32
N SER A 291 -56.80 23.05 -2.41
CA SER A 291 -55.65 22.92 -1.55
C SER A 291 -54.40 22.33 -2.22
N THR A 292 -54.52 21.89 -3.51
CA THR A 292 -53.43 21.24 -4.26
C THR A 292 -52.66 22.27 -5.04
N ARG A 293 -51.38 22.43 -4.71
CA ARG A 293 -50.48 23.36 -5.40
C ARG A 293 -50.17 22.92 -6.83
N LEU A 294 -50.04 23.88 -7.77
CA LEU A 294 -49.62 23.61 -9.14
C LEU A 294 -48.17 23.13 -9.22
N VAL A 295 -47.30 23.69 -8.37
CA VAL A 295 -45.88 23.32 -8.28
C VAL A 295 -45.55 22.96 -6.83
N ASP A 296 -44.97 21.82 -6.63
CA ASP A 296 -44.54 21.37 -5.32
C ASP A 296 -43.15 20.76 -5.40
N ILE A 297 -42.28 21.03 -4.42
CA ILE A 297 -40.96 20.42 -4.26
C ILE A 297 -40.94 19.74 -2.89
N GLU A 298 -40.59 18.49 -2.91
CA GLU A 298 -40.35 17.73 -1.70
C GLU A 298 -39.01 17.00 -1.77
N LEU A 299 -38.37 16.80 -0.65
CA LEU A 299 -37.23 15.91 -0.52
C LEU A 299 -37.77 14.51 -0.21
N MET A 300 -37.71 13.64 -1.21
CA MET A 300 -38.10 12.25 -1.02
C MET A 300 -36.98 11.52 -0.31
N ALA A 301 -37.12 11.27 0.99
CA ALA A 301 -36.26 10.35 1.72
C ALA A 301 -36.61 8.92 1.30
N SER A 302 -35.62 8.05 1.28
CA SER A 302 -35.83 6.61 1.05
C SER A 302 -36.59 6.01 2.23
N ASN A 303 -37.90 5.99 2.18
CA ASN A 303 -38.76 5.30 3.16
C ASN A 303 -38.65 3.76 3.06
N GLY A 304 -37.69 3.25 2.33
CA GLY A 304 -37.50 1.80 2.12
C GLY A 304 -36.82 1.16 3.34
N LYS A 305 -37.48 0.19 3.95
CA LYS A 305 -36.96 -0.76 4.95
C LYS A 305 -35.80 -1.65 4.43
N ARG A 306 -34.99 -1.18 3.50
CA ARG A 306 -33.74 -1.84 3.05
C ARG A 306 -32.56 -1.33 3.88
N ASN A 307 -32.72 -1.42 5.20
CA ASN A 307 -31.58 -1.21 6.08
C ASN A 307 -30.72 -2.47 6.05
N ILE A 308 -29.85 -2.59 5.04
CA ILE A 308 -28.80 -3.60 5.04
C ILE A 308 -27.80 -3.11 6.07
N ASP A 309 -27.67 -3.82 7.18
CA ASP A 309 -26.60 -3.57 8.12
C ASP A 309 -25.26 -3.90 7.44
N ILE A 310 -24.52 -2.86 7.11
CA ILE A 310 -23.22 -2.96 6.41
C ILE A 310 -22.11 -3.33 7.40
N ASN A 311 -22.25 -3.03 8.69
CA ASN A 311 -21.23 -3.25 9.70
C ASN A 311 -20.72 -4.70 9.79
N PRO A 312 -21.57 -5.76 9.77
CA PRO A 312 -21.10 -7.13 9.76
C PRO A 312 -20.28 -7.48 8.50
N ILE A 313 -20.60 -6.85 7.37
CA ILE A 313 -19.91 -7.08 6.11
C ILE A 313 -18.52 -6.41 6.15
N VAL A 314 -18.45 -5.17 6.61
CA VAL A 314 -17.19 -4.43 6.84
C VAL A 314 -16.30 -5.21 7.81
N SER A 315 -16.85 -5.61 8.96
CA SER A 315 -16.13 -6.40 9.96
C SER A 315 -15.57 -7.71 9.39
N ARG A 316 -16.32 -8.40 8.55
CA ARG A 316 -15.87 -9.62 7.88
C ARG A 316 -14.66 -9.35 6.99
N TYR A 317 -14.67 -8.31 6.15
CA TYR A 317 -13.52 -8.00 5.29
C TYR A 317 -12.30 -7.57 6.10
N GLN A 318 -12.48 -6.82 7.19
CA GLN A 318 -11.39 -6.48 8.10
C GLN A 318 -10.76 -7.73 8.75
N HIS A 319 -11.59 -8.70 9.16
CA HIS A 319 -11.12 -9.99 9.67
C HIS A 319 -10.38 -10.80 8.61
N ASP A 320 -10.88 -10.83 7.37
CA ASP A 320 -10.23 -11.53 6.27
C ASP A 320 -8.87 -10.91 5.92
N ILE A 321 -8.76 -9.58 5.96
CA ILE A 321 -7.49 -8.87 5.80
C ILE A 321 -6.51 -9.27 6.92
N ALA A 322 -6.94 -9.20 8.18
CA ALA A 322 -6.10 -9.55 9.31
C ALA A 322 -5.66 -11.03 9.29
N ARG A 323 -6.56 -11.95 8.91
CA ARG A 323 -6.24 -13.38 8.74
C ARG A 323 -5.19 -13.62 7.67
N SER A 324 -5.25 -12.86 6.58
CA SER A 324 -4.32 -13.06 5.45
C SER A 324 -2.85 -12.85 5.83
N VAL A 325 -2.59 -12.07 6.89
CA VAL A 325 -1.27 -11.79 7.44
C VAL A 325 -1.06 -12.39 8.84
N LEU A 326 -1.87 -13.39 9.22
CA LEU A 326 -1.85 -14.08 10.53
C LEU A 326 -2.08 -13.15 11.73
N SER A 327 -2.65 -11.97 11.54
CA SER A 327 -2.78 -10.92 12.55
C SER A 327 -4.19 -10.80 13.13
N GLU A 328 -4.99 -11.84 13.04
CA GLU A 328 -6.37 -11.84 13.57
C GLU A 328 -6.43 -11.54 15.09
N PHE A 329 -5.32 -11.77 15.80
CA PHE A 329 -5.24 -11.45 17.24
C PHE A 329 -5.43 -9.97 17.54
N LEU A 330 -5.10 -9.06 16.61
CA LEU A 330 -5.32 -7.62 16.79
C LEU A 330 -6.80 -7.24 16.84
N LEU A 331 -7.68 -8.07 16.30
CA LEU A 331 -9.11 -7.83 16.23
C LEU A 331 -9.91 -8.51 17.36
N LEU A 332 -9.24 -9.28 18.22
CA LEU A 332 -9.90 -10.08 19.27
C LEU A 332 -10.54 -9.26 20.40
N GLY A 333 -10.19 -7.97 20.51
CA GLY A 333 -10.80 -7.07 21.52
C GLY A 333 -12.25 -6.66 21.21
N THR A 334 -12.75 -6.95 20.01
CA THR A 334 -14.08 -6.52 19.55
C THR A 334 -15.18 -7.58 19.68
N SER A 335 -14.83 -8.84 19.89
CA SER A 335 -15.78 -9.94 20.07
C SER A 335 -15.28 -10.85 21.20
N GLY A 336 -16.02 -11.00 22.29
CA GLY A 336 -15.73 -11.71 23.53
C GLY A 336 -14.97 -13.03 23.47
N GLY A 337 -13.76 -12.99 22.91
CA GLY A 337 -12.88 -14.14 22.79
C GLY A 337 -12.21 -14.51 24.11
N SER A 338 -12.06 -15.81 24.38
CA SER A 338 -11.36 -16.32 25.54
C SER A 338 -9.88 -15.91 25.52
N TYR A 339 -9.33 -15.49 26.66
CA TYR A 339 -7.91 -15.17 26.86
C TYR A 339 -6.97 -16.28 26.34
N ALA A 340 -7.35 -17.55 26.52
CA ALA A 340 -6.58 -18.69 26.03
C ALA A 340 -6.48 -18.73 24.49
N LEU A 341 -7.55 -18.38 23.78
CA LEU A 341 -7.57 -18.30 22.30
C LEU A 341 -6.73 -17.13 21.80
N SER A 342 -6.77 -15.99 22.45
CA SER A 342 -5.95 -14.83 22.16
C SER A 342 -4.47 -15.15 22.27
N LYS A 343 -4.07 -15.76 23.41
CA LYS A 343 -2.68 -16.18 23.65
C LYS A 343 -2.16 -17.16 22.59
N SER A 344 -2.97 -18.17 22.25
CA SER A 344 -2.58 -19.18 21.25
C SER A 344 -2.37 -18.55 19.85
N LYS A 345 -3.20 -17.58 19.45
CA LYS A 345 -3.05 -16.87 18.17
C LYS A 345 -1.85 -15.93 18.16
N THR A 346 -1.57 -15.26 19.29
CA THR A 346 -0.38 -14.44 19.44
C THR A 346 0.89 -15.28 19.35
N ASP A 347 0.93 -16.43 20.04
CA ASP A 347 2.08 -17.35 19.98
C ASP A 347 2.31 -17.89 18.55
N LEU A 348 1.24 -18.20 17.81
CA LEU A 348 1.35 -18.63 16.41
C LEU A 348 1.92 -17.53 15.51
N PHE A 349 1.49 -16.29 15.72
CA PHE A 349 1.98 -15.13 15.00
C PHE A 349 3.46 -14.87 15.28
N LEU A 350 3.87 -14.89 16.56
CA LEU A 350 5.28 -14.72 16.94
C LEU A 350 6.17 -15.79 16.32
N ARG A 351 5.75 -17.08 16.35
CA ARG A 351 6.48 -18.17 15.68
C ARG A 351 6.58 -17.99 14.17
N ALA A 352 5.55 -17.43 13.54
CA ALA A 352 5.61 -17.14 12.10
C ALA A 352 6.54 -15.96 11.76
N LEU A 353 6.82 -15.08 12.71
CA LEU A 353 7.82 -14.01 12.57
C LEU A 353 9.25 -14.49 12.86
N GLU A 354 9.41 -15.51 13.73
CA GLU A 354 10.71 -16.10 14.06
C GLU A 354 11.25 -17.05 12.96
N SER A 355 10.40 -17.53 12.07
CA SER A 355 10.75 -18.45 10.96
C SER A 355 11.21 -17.71 9.71
#